data_7b13b35a8e7839a1a3a4634ec42d756e
#
_entry.id   7b13b35a8e7839a1a3a4634ec42d756e
#
_cell.length_a   1.000
_cell.length_b   1.000
_cell.length_c   1.000
_cell.angle_alpha   90.00
_cell.angle_beta   90.00
_cell.angle_gamma   90.00
#
_symmetry.space_group_name_H-M   'P 1'
#
loop_
_entity.id
_entity.type
_entity.pdbx_description
1 polymer ?
#
loop_
_entity_poly.entity_id
_entity_poly.type
_entity_poly.pdbx_seq_one_letter_code
_entity_poly.pdbx_strand_id
1 'polypeptide(L)'
;MELVVFTSEKTIVAEKIEFEGDFVTLYLPGGNKMGCPKNQILKSYSGYIPPPDEKEPEKNLSAEIPYREIIAKACQKEGLDLKLVAAVIKVESNFNPRAVSPKGAKGLMQLMPSVQKDYKVKNVFDPQENIFAGVKYLKYLIDECYGDLGLALAAYNAGLKRVKDAEGLPEISET
;
A
#
# COMPACT_ATOMS: atom_id res chain seq x y z
N MET A 1 23.56 -3.93 -13.59
CA MET A 1 22.40 -3.27 -13.00
C MET A 1 22.66 -1.78 -12.86
N GLU A 2 21.64 -0.99 -12.83
CA GLU A 2 21.73 0.47 -12.70
C GLU A 2 20.96 0.93 -11.47
N LEU A 3 21.57 1.79 -10.64
CA LEU A 3 20.89 2.45 -9.55
C LEU A 3 20.27 3.75 -10.06
N VAL A 4 18.96 3.89 -10.00
CA VAL A 4 18.23 5.08 -10.43
C VAL A 4 17.79 5.87 -9.21
N VAL A 5 18.15 7.15 -9.15
CA VAL A 5 17.76 8.09 -8.09
C VAL A 5 16.71 9.03 -8.66
N PHE A 6 15.57 9.09 -8.01
CA PHE A 6 14.47 9.99 -8.38
C PHE A 6 14.58 11.35 -7.69
N THR A 7 13.92 12.35 -8.26
CA THR A 7 13.82 13.70 -7.66
C THR A 7 13.13 13.69 -6.28
N SER A 8 12.37 12.62 -5.99
CA SER A 8 11.76 12.37 -4.68
C SER A 8 12.71 11.70 -3.67
N GLU A 9 14.02 11.63 -3.98
CA GLU A 9 15.06 10.95 -3.19
C GLU A 9 14.88 9.42 -3.07
N LYS A 10 13.88 8.84 -3.73
CA LYS A 10 13.72 7.39 -3.83
C LYS A 10 14.75 6.81 -4.79
N THR A 11 15.15 5.57 -4.53
CA THR A 11 16.09 4.83 -5.37
C THR A 11 15.46 3.52 -5.84
N ILE A 12 15.78 3.11 -7.07
CA ILE A 12 15.39 1.82 -7.63
C ILE A 12 16.60 1.21 -8.33
N VAL A 13 16.76 -0.10 -8.21
CA VAL A 13 17.72 -0.87 -8.99
C VAL A 13 17.02 -1.40 -10.22
N ALA A 14 17.53 -1.06 -11.41
CA ALA A 14 17.04 -1.55 -12.69
C ALA A 14 18.10 -2.44 -13.35
N GLU A 15 17.67 -3.45 -14.08
CA GLU A 15 18.57 -4.26 -14.93
C GLU A 15 18.97 -3.49 -16.18
N LYS A 16 18.04 -2.70 -16.71
CA LYS A 16 18.19 -1.89 -17.91
C LYS A 16 17.35 -0.63 -17.83
N ILE A 17 17.83 0.45 -18.44
CA ILE A 17 17.09 1.71 -18.61
C ILE A 17 17.02 2.02 -20.10
N GLU A 18 15.83 2.35 -20.58
CA GLU A 18 15.60 2.83 -21.94
C GLU A 18 14.98 4.23 -21.90
N PHE A 19 15.50 5.12 -22.73
CA PHE A 19 15.05 6.48 -22.85
C PHE A 19 14.31 6.65 -24.19
N GLU A 20 13.02 7.04 -24.14
CA GLU A 20 12.19 7.30 -25.31
C GLU A 20 11.59 8.72 -25.19
N GLY A 21 12.24 9.69 -25.81
CA GLY A 21 11.81 11.09 -25.73
C GLY A 21 11.84 11.61 -24.28
N ASP A 22 10.67 12.01 -23.77
CA ASP A 22 10.50 12.51 -22.41
C ASP A 22 10.13 11.43 -21.39
N PHE A 23 10.11 10.16 -21.79
CA PHE A 23 9.83 9.02 -20.93
C PHE A 23 11.03 8.10 -20.78
N VAL A 24 11.05 7.40 -19.65
CA VAL A 24 12.08 6.41 -19.32
C VAL A 24 11.40 5.14 -18.90
N THR A 25 11.81 4.01 -19.49
CA THR A 25 11.38 2.67 -19.09
C THR A 25 12.50 2.00 -18.29
N LEU A 26 12.20 1.62 -17.06
CA LEU A 26 13.07 0.86 -16.19
C LEU A 26 12.68 -0.62 -16.25
N TYR A 27 13.62 -1.48 -16.57
CA TYR A 27 13.46 -2.94 -16.51
C TYR A 27 13.94 -3.40 -15.14
N LEU A 28 13.05 -3.92 -14.33
CA LEU A 28 13.33 -4.29 -12.95
C LEU A 28 13.69 -5.78 -12.84
N PRO A 29 14.43 -6.18 -11.80
CA PRO A 29 14.66 -7.59 -11.49
C PRO A 29 13.35 -8.36 -11.42
N GLY A 30 13.34 -9.57 -12.01
CA GLY A 30 12.10 -10.38 -12.08
C GLY A 30 11.19 -10.09 -13.27
N GLY A 31 11.65 -9.29 -14.26
CA GLY A 31 10.96 -9.07 -15.55
C GLY A 31 9.88 -8.00 -15.54
N ASN A 32 9.68 -7.31 -14.42
CA ASN A 32 8.75 -6.19 -14.34
C ASN A 32 9.29 -4.95 -15.05
N LYS A 33 8.39 -4.09 -15.53
CA LYS A 33 8.75 -2.81 -16.14
C LYS A 33 8.06 -1.67 -15.43
N MET A 34 8.74 -0.53 -15.32
CA MET A 34 8.18 0.71 -14.79
C MET A 34 8.52 1.85 -15.73
N GLY A 35 7.51 2.60 -16.16
CA GLY A 35 7.68 3.85 -16.91
C GLY A 35 7.60 5.06 -16.00
N CYS A 36 8.43 6.07 -16.24
CA CYS A 36 8.33 7.36 -15.57
C CYS A 36 8.77 8.50 -16.49
N PRO A 37 8.28 9.73 -16.28
CA PRO A 37 8.80 10.91 -16.96
C PRO A 37 10.28 11.13 -16.65
N LYS A 38 11.05 11.48 -17.68
CA LYS A 38 12.51 11.71 -17.54
C LYS A 38 12.88 12.75 -16.50
N ASN A 39 12.05 13.77 -16.33
CA ASN A 39 12.25 14.82 -15.31
C ASN A 39 12.11 14.35 -13.86
N GLN A 40 11.61 13.13 -13.64
CA GLN A 40 11.55 12.52 -12.31
C GLN A 40 12.84 11.78 -11.95
N ILE A 41 13.75 11.57 -12.91
CA ILE A 41 15.06 10.95 -12.66
C ILE A 41 16.08 12.04 -12.40
N LEU A 42 16.65 12.04 -11.21
CA LEU A 42 17.74 12.95 -10.83
C LEU A 42 19.09 12.47 -11.36
N LYS A 43 19.37 11.17 -11.21
CA LYS A 43 20.64 10.56 -11.57
C LYS A 43 20.52 9.04 -11.74
N SER A 44 21.36 8.45 -12.61
CA SER A 44 21.55 7.00 -12.68
C SER A 44 23.05 6.66 -12.57
N TYR A 45 23.34 5.50 -12.00
CA TYR A 45 24.68 4.98 -11.82
C TYR A 45 24.78 3.61 -12.46
N SER A 46 25.52 3.51 -13.57
CA SER A 46 25.78 2.24 -14.24
C SER A 46 26.77 1.39 -13.47
N GLY A 47 26.67 0.07 -13.59
CA GLY A 47 27.57 -0.87 -12.92
C GLY A 47 27.29 -1.05 -11.43
N TYR A 48 26.14 -0.59 -10.94
CA TYR A 48 25.74 -0.82 -9.57
C TYR A 48 25.60 -2.33 -9.30
N ILE A 49 26.40 -2.82 -8.37
CA ILE A 49 26.28 -4.17 -7.83
C ILE A 49 25.51 -4.00 -6.53
N PRO A 50 24.22 -4.42 -6.46
CA PRO A 50 23.50 -4.38 -5.19
C PRO A 50 24.32 -5.20 -4.18
N PRO A 51 24.39 -4.78 -2.91
CA PRO A 51 24.95 -5.64 -1.87
C PRO A 51 24.26 -7.00 -2.00
N PRO A 52 25.01 -8.13 -1.82
CA PRO A 52 24.39 -9.44 -1.82
C PRO A 52 23.18 -9.31 -0.92
N ASP A 53 22.00 -9.78 -1.41
CA ASP A 53 20.79 -9.78 -0.62
C ASP A 53 21.18 -10.18 0.81
N GLU A 54 21.49 -9.20 1.64
CA GLU A 54 21.22 -9.35 3.02
C GLU A 54 19.69 -9.54 3.02
N LYS A 55 19.28 -10.81 2.84
CA LYS A 55 18.05 -11.26 3.44
C LYS A 55 18.18 -10.71 4.84
N GLU A 56 17.55 -9.55 5.07
CA GLU A 56 17.38 -9.12 6.45
C GLU A 56 17.01 -10.41 7.16
N PRO A 57 17.80 -10.86 8.16
CA PRO A 57 17.49 -12.11 8.83
C PRO A 57 16.00 -11.99 9.07
N GLU A 58 15.20 -12.94 8.54
CA GLU A 58 13.77 -12.94 8.77
C GLU A 58 13.66 -12.89 10.29
N LYS A 59 13.78 -11.69 10.82
CA LYS A 59 13.48 -11.37 12.20
C LYS A 59 12.07 -11.86 12.30
N ASN A 60 11.91 -12.97 12.97
CA ASN A 60 10.70 -13.75 13.11
C ASN A 60 9.48 -12.82 13.25
N LEU A 61 9.18 -12.10 12.16
CA LEU A 61 8.13 -11.08 12.07
C LEU A 61 6.77 -11.73 12.32
N SER A 62 6.77 -13.07 12.23
CA SER A 62 5.58 -13.87 12.45
C SER A 62 5.19 -14.02 13.92
N ALA A 63 6.14 -13.88 14.86
CA ALA A 63 5.87 -14.09 16.29
C ALA A 63 5.48 -12.80 17.05
N GLU A 64 5.73 -11.61 16.49
CA GLU A 64 5.57 -10.33 17.19
C GLU A 64 4.54 -9.36 16.57
N ILE A 65 3.77 -9.78 15.57
CA ILE A 65 2.72 -8.91 15.01
C ILE A 65 1.55 -8.87 16.00
N PRO A 66 1.26 -7.72 16.64
CA PRO A 66 0.09 -7.59 17.49
C PRO A 66 -1.19 -7.92 16.73
N TYR A 67 -2.15 -8.56 17.38
CA TYR A 67 -3.43 -8.98 16.79
C TYR A 67 -3.30 -9.95 15.61
N ARG A 68 -2.18 -10.66 15.45
CA ARG A 68 -1.87 -11.53 14.32
C ARG A 68 -2.99 -12.49 13.96
N GLU A 69 -3.61 -13.13 14.95
CA GLU A 69 -4.70 -14.08 14.71
C GLU A 69 -5.95 -13.42 14.11
N ILE A 70 -6.28 -12.22 14.59
CA ILE A 70 -7.41 -11.44 14.07
C ILE A 70 -7.14 -11.01 12.63
N ILE A 71 -5.93 -10.48 12.38
CA ILE A 71 -5.47 -10.07 11.05
C ILE A 71 -5.51 -11.27 10.10
N ALA A 72 -4.96 -12.43 10.51
CA ALA A 72 -4.93 -13.63 9.68
C ALA A 72 -6.34 -14.10 9.29
N LYS A 73 -7.29 -14.11 10.23
CA LYS A 73 -8.69 -14.47 9.95
C LYS A 73 -9.36 -13.50 8.98
N ALA A 74 -9.13 -12.19 9.14
CA ALA A 74 -9.67 -11.18 8.25
C ALA A 74 -9.05 -11.29 6.85
N CYS A 75 -7.74 -11.47 6.75
CA CYS A 75 -7.01 -11.66 5.50
C CYS A 75 -7.47 -12.92 4.75
N GLN A 76 -7.62 -14.02 5.45
CA GLN A 76 -8.11 -15.28 4.86
C GLN A 76 -9.50 -15.10 4.24
N LYS A 77 -10.36 -14.34 4.90
CA LYS A 77 -11.73 -14.09 4.42
C LYS A 77 -11.77 -13.24 3.15
N GLU A 78 -10.91 -12.23 3.07
CA GLU A 78 -10.93 -11.25 1.98
C GLU A 78 -9.82 -11.51 0.92
N GLY A 79 -9.00 -12.56 1.10
CA GLY A 79 -7.94 -12.91 0.15
C GLY A 79 -6.77 -11.93 0.11
N LEU A 80 -6.45 -11.27 1.24
CA LEU A 80 -5.35 -10.32 1.34
C LEU A 80 -4.13 -10.91 2.04
N ASP A 81 -2.95 -10.38 1.72
CA ASP A 81 -1.70 -10.75 2.39
C ASP A 81 -1.65 -10.17 3.82
N LEU A 82 -1.27 -11.03 4.79
CA LEU A 82 -1.15 -10.64 6.19
C LEU A 82 -0.12 -9.54 6.41
N LYS A 83 1.01 -9.59 5.70
CA LYS A 83 2.09 -8.60 5.85
C LYS A 83 1.64 -7.23 5.34
N LEU A 84 0.86 -7.21 4.25
CA LEU A 84 0.25 -5.97 3.75
C LEU A 84 -0.66 -5.33 4.80
N VAL A 85 -1.60 -6.09 5.35
CA VAL A 85 -2.55 -5.56 6.34
C VAL A 85 -1.83 -5.13 7.62
N ALA A 86 -0.85 -5.90 8.09
CA ALA A 86 -0.04 -5.53 9.25
C ALA A 86 0.75 -4.22 9.01
N ALA A 87 1.29 -4.02 7.79
CA ALA A 87 1.96 -2.79 7.42
C ALA A 87 0.99 -1.59 7.43
N VAL A 88 -0.22 -1.75 6.90
CA VAL A 88 -1.26 -0.70 6.96
C VAL A 88 -1.57 -0.35 8.42
N ILE A 89 -1.85 -1.33 9.28
CA ILE A 89 -2.13 -1.08 10.71
C ILE A 89 -0.96 -0.38 11.40
N LYS A 90 0.27 -0.76 11.06
CA LYS A 90 1.49 -0.13 11.59
C LYS A 90 1.56 1.35 11.24
N VAL A 91 1.27 1.71 9.99
CA VAL A 91 1.28 3.10 9.51
C VAL A 91 0.13 3.89 10.09
N GLU A 92 -1.08 3.34 10.13
CA GLU A 92 -2.29 4.03 10.55
C GLU A 92 -2.33 4.34 12.05
N SER A 93 -1.94 3.40 12.89
CA SER A 93 -2.11 3.51 14.33
C SER A 93 -0.91 3.07 15.16
N ASN A 94 0.14 2.52 14.53
CA ASN A 94 1.21 1.81 15.24
C ASN A 94 0.66 0.72 16.19
N PHE A 95 -0.38 0.00 15.74
CA PHE A 95 -1.12 -1.01 16.51
C PHE A 95 -1.82 -0.48 17.78
N ASN A 96 -2.11 0.82 17.86
CA ASN A 96 -2.87 1.39 18.96
C ASN A 96 -4.38 1.28 18.68
N PRO A 97 -5.14 0.42 19.40
CA PRO A 97 -6.57 0.23 19.16
C PRO A 97 -7.42 1.45 19.54
N ARG A 98 -6.86 2.37 20.32
CA ARG A 98 -7.55 3.60 20.76
C ARG A 98 -7.09 4.85 20.01
N ALA A 99 -6.35 4.71 18.92
CA ALA A 99 -5.89 5.84 18.12
C ALA A 99 -7.08 6.63 17.55
N VAL A 100 -6.97 7.97 17.62
CA VAL A 100 -7.94 8.91 17.05
C VAL A 100 -7.16 9.99 16.32
N SER A 101 -7.43 10.18 15.03
CA SER A 101 -6.82 11.25 14.25
C SER A 101 -7.57 12.58 14.40
N PRO A 102 -6.93 13.71 14.10
CA PRO A 102 -7.60 15.03 14.09
C PRO A 102 -8.78 15.10 13.11
N LYS A 103 -8.79 14.25 12.07
CA LYS A 103 -9.87 14.15 11.08
C LYS A 103 -11.00 13.20 11.50
N GLY A 104 -10.89 12.58 12.69
CA GLY A 104 -11.92 11.68 13.22
C GLY A 104 -11.79 10.21 12.80
N ALA A 105 -10.70 9.81 12.16
CA ALA A 105 -10.40 8.39 11.92
C ALA A 105 -10.07 7.69 13.24
N LYS A 106 -10.50 6.43 13.42
CA LYS A 106 -10.44 5.74 14.71
C LYS A 106 -9.95 4.29 14.60
N GLY A 107 -9.24 3.86 15.65
CA GLY A 107 -8.84 2.47 15.89
C GLY A 107 -7.63 2.02 15.09
N LEU A 108 -7.40 0.72 15.04
CA LEU A 108 -6.20 0.08 14.46
C LEU A 108 -5.98 0.44 12.99
N MET A 109 -7.03 0.43 12.19
CA MET A 109 -6.99 0.73 10.75
C MET A 109 -7.52 2.13 10.43
N GLN A 110 -7.64 3.03 11.42
CA GLN A 110 -8.05 4.43 11.27
C GLN A 110 -9.30 4.63 10.39
N LEU A 111 -10.38 3.94 10.77
CA LEU A 111 -11.62 4.00 10.00
C LEU A 111 -12.32 5.34 10.16
N MET A 112 -12.61 6.00 9.04
CA MET A 112 -13.42 7.22 9.01
C MET A 112 -14.88 6.92 9.39
N PRO A 113 -15.64 7.88 9.93
CA PRO A 113 -17.05 7.67 10.34
C PRO A 113 -17.96 7.12 9.22
N SER A 114 -17.74 7.51 7.97
CA SER A 114 -18.46 6.96 6.81
C SER A 114 -18.21 5.45 6.67
N VAL A 115 -16.92 5.04 6.69
CA VAL A 115 -16.54 3.63 6.60
C VAL A 115 -17.11 2.82 7.77
N GLN A 116 -17.06 3.36 9.00
CA GLN A 116 -17.66 2.70 10.16
C GLN A 116 -19.17 2.44 9.96
N LYS A 117 -19.89 3.40 9.38
CA LYS A 117 -21.32 3.29 9.07
C LYS A 117 -21.56 2.24 7.98
N ASP A 118 -20.83 2.33 6.87
CA ASP A 118 -21.03 1.47 5.70
C ASP A 118 -20.76 -0.01 6.04
N TYR A 119 -19.74 -0.27 6.86
CA TYR A 119 -19.38 -1.61 7.33
C TYR A 119 -20.06 -2.01 8.67
N LYS A 120 -21.00 -1.20 9.17
CA LYS A 120 -21.82 -1.47 10.37
C LYS A 120 -20.98 -1.77 11.62
N VAL A 121 -19.88 -1.05 11.80
CA VAL A 121 -18.99 -1.18 12.97
C VAL A 121 -19.72 -0.65 14.21
N LYS A 122 -19.90 -1.50 15.21
CA LYS A 122 -20.60 -1.14 16.46
C LYS A 122 -19.65 -0.51 17.48
N ASN A 123 -18.45 -1.09 17.60
CA ASN A 123 -17.39 -0.57 18.45
C ASN A 123 -16.09 -0.45 17.65
N VAL A 124 -15.79 0.76 17.19
CA VAL A 124 -14.60 1.02 16.37
C VAL A 124 -13.28 0.81 17.11
N PHE A 125 -13.28 0.76 18.43
CA PHE A 125 -12.11 0.50 19.25
C PHE A 125 -11.94 -1.00 19.61
N ASP A 126 -12.92 -1.84 19.26
CA ASP A 126 -12.76 -3.28 19.32
C ASP A 126 -11.82 -3.75 18.20
N PRO A 127 -10.71 -4.45 18.52
CA PRO A 127 -9.74 -4.87 17.53
C PRO A 127 -10.32 -5.73 16.42
N GLN A 128 -11.25 -6.64 16.75
CA GLN A 128 -11.84 -7.54 15.78
C GLN A 128 -12.75 -6.78 14.81
N GLU A 129 -13.66 -5.95 15.33
CA GLU A 129 -14.57 -5.18 14.48
C GLU A 129 -13.80 -4.21 13.56
N ASN A 130 -12.79 -3.52 14.13
CA ASN A 130 -12.00 -2.57 13.38
C ASN A 130 -11.18 -3.22 12.25
N ILE A 131 -10.44 -4.31 12.56
CA ILE A 131 -9.62 -5.01 11.59
C ILE A 131 -10.49 -5.63 10.48
N PHE A 132 -11.58 -6.31 10.82
CA PHE A 132 -12.45 -6.92 9.81
C PHE A 132 -13.06 -5.89 8.87
N ALA A 133 -13.54 -4.77 9.39
CA ALA A 133 -14.09 -3.69 8.57
C ALA A 133 -13.00 -3.04 7.70
N GLY A 134 -11.83 -2.76 8.28
CA GLY A 134 -10.72 -2.13 7.57
C GLY A 134 -10.13 -3.01 6.46
N VAL A 135 -9.97 -4.31 6.71
CA VAL A 135 -9.50 -5.28 5.70
C VAL A 135 -10.48 -5.39 4.55
N LYS A 136 -11.78 -5.47 4.85
CA LYS A 136 -12.82 -5.49 3.83
C LYS A 136 -12.87 -4.18 3.02
N TYR A 137 -12.70 -3.04 3.67
CA TYR A 137 -12.60 -1.74 2.99
C TYR A 137 -11.35 -1.65 2.10
N LEU A 138 -10.21 -2.11 2.58
CA LEU A 138 -8.97 -2.17 1.80
C LEU A 138 -9.14 -3.06 0.55
N LYS A 139 -9.77 -4.24 0.72
CA LYS A 139 -10.08 -5.13 -0.42
C LYS A 139 -10.97 -4.43 -1.44
N TYR A 140 -12.04 -3.77 -0.99
CA TYR A 140 -12.90 -2.97 -1.86
C TYR A 140 -12.10 -1.93 -2.66
N LEU A 141 -11.18 -1.19 -2.02
CA LEU A 141 -10.36 -0.21 -2.71
C LEU A 141 -9.40 -0.84 -3.73
N ILE A 142 -8.83 -2.01 -3.41
CA ILE A 142 -7.98 -2.75 -4.36
C ILE A 142 -8.79 -3.14 -5.60
N ASP A 143 -10.02 -3.61 -5.43
CA ASP A 143 -10.89 -3.98 -6.53
C ASP A 143 -11.29 -2.75 -7.36
N GLU A 144 -11.65 -1.65 -6.72
CA GLU A 144 -11.97 -0.38 -7.37
C GLU A 144 -10.80 0.25 -8.14
N CYS A 145 -9.57 -0.10 -7.74
CA CYS A 145 -8.33 0.30 -8.41
C CYS A 145 -7.78 -0.79 -9.34
N TYR A 146 -8.61 -1.75 -9.78
CA TYR A 146 -8.23 -2.81 -10.73
C TYR A 146 -7.01 -3.64 -10.30
N GLY A 147 -6.81 -3.81 -8.99
CA GLY A 147 -5.67 -4.53 -8.42
C GLY A 147 -4.40 -3.69 -8.25
N ASP A 148 -4.41 -2.42 -8.62
CA ASP A 148 -3.28 -1.52 -8.36
C ASP A 148 -3.21 -1.17 -6.88
N LEU A 149 -2.25 -1.79 -6.21
CA LEU A 149 -2.06 -1.62 -4.77
C LEU A 149 -1.63 -0.19 -4.41
N GLY A 150 -0.85 0.47 -5.26
CA GLY A 150 -0.40 1.85 -5.03
C GLY A 150 -1.58 2.82 -5.02
N LEU A 151 -2.46 2.71 -6.03
CA LEU A 151 -3.68 3.50 -6.10
C LEU A 151 -4.65 3.18 -4.97
N ALA A 152 -4.80 1.90 -4.60
CA ALA A 152 -5.66 1.49 -3.50
C ALA A 152 -5.19 2.06 -2.15
N LEU A 153 -3.89 2.06 -1.86
CA LEU A 153 -3.33 2.66 -0.66
C LEU A 153 -3.45 4.19 -0.68
N ALA A 154 -3.27 4.82 -1.84
CA ALA A 154 -3.54 6.25 -2.01
C ALA A 154 -5.02 6.57 -1.74
N ALA A 155 -5.94 5.73 -2.25
CA ALA A 155 -7.38 5.87 -2.01
C ALA A 155 -7.76 5.63 -0.54
N TYR A 156 -7.09 4.69 0.14
CA TYR A 156 -7.28 4.47 1.57
C TYR A 156 -6.97 5.73 2.38
N ASN A 157 -5.88 6.42 2.05
CA ASN A 157 -5.42 7.62 2.75
C ASN A 157 -6.18 8.90 2.32
N ALA A 158 -6.37 9.11 1.01
CA ALA A 158 -6.89 10.36 0.46
C ALA A 158 -8.39 10.31 0.11
N GLY A 159 -8.97 9.12 0.03
CA GLY A 159 -10.34 8.85 -0.42
C GLY A 159 -10.40 8.45 -1.90
N LEU A 160 -11.22 7.43 -2.20
CA LEU A 160 -11.33 6.83 -3.54
C LEU A 160 -11.71 7.86 -4.61
N LYS A 161 -12.70 8.73 -4.34
CA LYS A 161 -13.13 9.74 -5.30
C LYS A 161 -11.98 10.63 -5.76
N ARG A 162 -11.16 11.09 -4.82
CA ARG A 162 -10.02 11.96 -5.14
C ARG A 162 -8.98 11.27 -6.03
N VAL A 163 -8.75 9.97 -5.80
CA VAL A 163 -7.82 9.19 -6.62
C VAL A 163 -8.40 8.95 -8.00
N LYS A 164 -9.68 8.57 -8.10
CA LYS A 164 -10.35 8.41 -9.40
C LYS A 164 -10.34 9.70 -10.22
N ASP A 165 -10.63 10.83 -9.61
CA ASP A 165 -10.60 12.15 -10.28
C ASP A 165 -9.19 12.52 -10.79
N ALA A 166 -8.14 12.17 -10.02
CA ALA A 166 -6.75 12.48 -10.37
C ALA A 166 -6.16 11.56 -11.46
N GLU A 167 -6.51 10.27 -11.43
CA GLU A 167 -5.96 9.24 -12.33
C GLU A 167 -6.88 8.97 -13.55
N GLY A 168 -8.03 9.64 -13.64
CA GLY A 168 -8.99 9.43 -14.71
C GLY A 168 -9.60 8.02 -14.75
N LEU A 169 -9.63 7.32 -13.61
CA LEU A 169 -10.20 5.97 -13.52
C LEU A 169 -11.72 6.02 -13.71
N PRO A 170 -12.29 5.13 -14.56
CA PRO A 170 -13.73 5.08 -14.75
C PRO A 170 -14.47 4.66 -13.47
N GLU A 171 -15.69 5.15 -13.30
CA GLU A 171 -16.58 4.61 -12.27
C GLU A 171 -16.98 3.17 -12.64
N ILE A 172 -16.80 2.23 -11.71
CA ILE A 172 -17.36 0.88 -11.88
C ILE A 172 -18.85 1.00 -11.61
N SER A 173 -19.65 0.87 -12.68
CA SER A 173 -21.10 0.77 -12.54
C SER A 173 -21.44 -0.54 -11.80
N GLU A 174 -22.05 -0.45 -10.62
CA GLU A 174 -22.63 -1.61 -9.95
C GLU A 174 -23.68 -2.26 -10.86
N THR A 175 -23.41 -3.51 -11.25
CA THR A 175 -24.38 -4.35 -11.96
C THR A 175 -25.12 -5.21 -10.94
#